data_aa29960777f33d3dd4bc49d896a6b32a
#
_entry.id   aa29960777f33d3dd4bc49d896a6b32a
#
_cell.length_a   1.000
_cell.length_b   1.000
_cell.length_c   1.000
_cell.angle_alpha   90.00
_cell.angle_beta   90.00
_cell.angle_gamma   90.00
#
_symmetry.space_group_name_H-M   'P 1'
#
loop_
_entity.id
_entity.type
_entity.pdbx_description
1 polymer ?
#
loop_
_entity_poly.entity_id
_entity_poly.type
_entity_poly.pdbx_seq_one_letter_code
_entity_poly.pdbx_strand_id
1 'polypeptide(L)'
;MIERAEPFTEEEINKIGYVDIIDISGLSYGEIPERFIEELRKKAEVLGLDAQGFLRNVDSEGNMVYRDWGYKEKYLPLIDVFKVDSRESEILTGIKDINKALEKIAEWGPKEILLTYRDGIILRAKGRTFEEKFGGWTLEGRTGRGDTCMAGYLVHRHLGYESALKKAAEIATEKMKNPGPYKKKGVI
;
A
#
# COMPACT_ATOMS: atom_id res chain seq x y z
N MET A 1 -17.79 -17.12 -6.60
CA MET A 1 -17.54 -16.08 -7.62
C MET A 1 -17.15 -14.83 -6.86
N ILE A 2 -15.99 -14.25 -7.11
CA ILE A 2 -15.60 -12.97 -6.49
C ILE A 2 -16.24 -11.89 -7.35
N GLU A 3 -17.17 -11.12 -6.80
CA GLU A 3 -17.71 -9.93 -7.46
C GLU A 3 -16.60 -8.87 -7.50
N ARG A 4 -16.32 -8.35 -8.68
CA ARG A 4 -15.40 -7.22 -8.86
C ARG A 4 -16.20 -5.93 -8.76
N ALA A 5 -15.60 -4.92 -8.12
CA ALA A 5 -16.12 -3.57 -8.23
C ALA A 5 -15.99 -3.06 -9.68
N GLU A 6 -16.94 -2.24 -10.12
CA GLU A 6 -16.81 -1.55 -11.39
C GLU A 6 -15.60 -0.59 -11.35
N PRO A 7 -14.89 -0.44 -12.47
CA PRO A 7 -13.78 0.50 -12.55
C PRO A 7 -14.22 1.93 -12.26
N PHE A 8 -13.40 2.68 -11.54
CA PHE A 8 -13.63 4.12 -11.40
C PHE A 8 -13.71 4.81 -12.76
N THR A 9 -14.66 5.73 -12.86
CA THR A 9 -14.91 6.53 -14.05
C THR A 9 -14.17 7.87 -13.98
N GLU A 10 -13.99 8.51 -15.13
CA GLU A 10 -13.43 9.87 -15.22
C GLU A 10 -14.27 10.89 -14.44
N GLU A 11 -15.61 10.74 -14.48
CA GLU A 11 -16.52 11.61 -13.74
C GLU A 11 -16.30 11.52 -12.22
N GLU A 12 -16.08 10.33 -11.67
CA GLU A 12 -15.80 10.13 -10.25
C GLU A 12 -14.44 10.71 -9.86
N ILE A 13 -13.41 10.49 -10.67
CA ILE A 13 -12.08 11.08 -10.44
C ILE A 13 -12.14 12.61 -10.51
N ASN A 14 -12.93 13.18 -11.42
CA ASN A 14 -13.06 14.63 -11.55
C ASN A 14 -13.76 15.28 -10.34
N LYS A 15 -14.64 14.55 -9.64
CA LYS A 15 -15.26 15.01 -8.39
C LYS A 15 -14.29 15.15 -7.22
N ILE A 16 -13.13 14.51 -7.28
CA ILE A 16 -12.10 14.64 -6.23
C ILE A 16 -11.47 16.01 -6.34
N GLY A 17 -11.58 16.81 -5.29
CA GLY A 17 -10.87 18.08 -5.15
C GLY A 17 -9.40 17.89 -4.78
N TYR A 18 -8.67 19.01 -4.57
CA TYR A 18 -7.33 18.95 -4.02
C TYR A 18 -7.38 18.61 -2.52
N VAL A 19 -6.57 17.64 -2.08
CA VAL A 19 -6.50 17.17 -0.69
C VAL A 19 -5.05 16.92 -0.28
N ASP A 20 -4.80 16.84 1.03
CA ASP A 20 -3.46 16.60 1.56
C ASP A 20 -2.95 15.21 1.18
N ILE A 21 -3.80 14.19 1.24
CA ILE A 21 -3.41 12.80 1.01
C ILE A 21 -4.44 12.09 0.15
N ILE A 22 -3.99 11.42 -0.89
CA ILE A 22 -4.74 10.40 -1.62
C ILE A 22 -4.01 9.06 -1.47
N ASP A 23 -4.74 8.01 -1.07
CA ASP A 23 -4.25 6.64 -1.07
C ASP A 23 -5.00 5.82 -2.13
N ILE A 24 -4.26 5.33 -3.14
CA ILE A 24 -4.79 4.49 -4.21
C ILE A 24 -4.70 3.03 -3.77
N SER A 25 -5.78 2.50 -3.20
CA SER A 25 -5.84 1.17 -2.59
C SER A 25 -6.95 0.32 -3.19
N GLY A 26 -6.78 -0.11 -4.44
CA GLY A 26 -7.68 -1.05 -5.11
C GLY A 26 -7.54 -2.47 -4.57
N LEU A 27 -8.61 -3.28 -4.65
CA LEU A 27 -8.58 -4.69 -4.27
C LEU A 27 -8.09 -5.58 -5.39
N SER A 28 -8.37 -5.22 -6.65
CA SER A 28 -7.98 -5.97 -7.82
C SER A 28 -7.65 -5.07 -9.02
N TYR A 29 -6.87 -5.64 -9.94
CA TYR A 29 -6.44 -4.95 -11.16
C TYR A 29 -7.62 -4.46 -11.99
N GLY A 30 -7.56 -3.20 -12.38
CA GLY A 30 -8.55 -2.54 -13.23
C GLY A 30 -9.67 -1.83 -12.47
N GLU A 31 -9.77 -1.95 -11.14
CA GLU A 31 -10.70 -1.12 -10.35
C GLU A 31 -10.32 0.36 -10.42
N ILE A 32 -9.02 0.65 -10.36
CA ILE A 32 -8.49 2.00 -10.55
C ILE A 32 -7.60 1.97 -11.79
N PRO A 33 -8.12 2.43 -12.96
CA PRO A 33 -7.33 2.49 -14.18
C PRO A 33 -6.08 3.35 -14.02
N GLU A 34 -4.93 2.84 -14.48
CA GLU A 34 -3.61 3.47 -14.28
C GLU A 34 -3.54 4.90 -14.81
N ARG A 35 -4.30 5.22 -15.86
CA ARG A 35 -4.34 6.58 -16.43
C ARG A 35 -4.74 7.65 -15.42
N PHE A 36 -5.49 7.27 -14.38
CA PHE A 36 -5.90 8.19 -13.32
C PHE A 36 -4.81 8.53 -12.31
N ILE A 37 -3.72 7.78 -12.27
CA ILE A 37 -2.59 8.09 -11.36
C ILE A 37 -2.02 9.48 -11.66
N GLU A 38 -1.87 9.84 -12.94
CA GLU A 38 -1.38 11.16 -13.34
C GLU A 38 -2.32 12.30 -12.93
N GLU A 39 -3.62 12.04 -12.96
CA GLU A 39 -4.64 13.01 -12.54
C GLU A 39 -4.70 13.14 -11.02
N LEU A 40 -4.69 12.02 -10.32
CA LEU A 40 -4.69 11.98 -8.85
C LEU A 40 -3.43 12.61 -8.27
N ARG A 41 -2.27 12.48 -8.94
CA ARG A 41 -1.04 13.18 -8.56
C ARG A 41 -1.22 14.71 -8.50
N LYS A 42 -2.00 15.29 -9.39
CA LYS A 42 -2.26 16.73 -9.44
C LYS A 42 -3.23 17.18 -8.35
N LYS A 43 -3.93 16.26 -7.70
CA LYS A 43 -4.99 16.52 -6.73
C LYS A 43 -4.56 16.24 -5.28
N ALA A 44 -3.32 15.80 -5.04
CA ALA A 44 -2.83 15.48 -3.70
C ALA A 44 -1.45 16.09 -3.42
N GLU A 45 -1.22 16.52 -2.18
CA GLU A 45 0.13 16.83 -1.72
C GLU A 45 0.96 15.54 -1.60
N VAL A 46 0.37 14.50 -0.99
CA VAL A 46 0.96 13.16 -0.85
C VAL A 46 0.12 12.14 -1.58
N LEU A 47 0.73 11.41 -2.52
CA LEU A 47 0.09 10.31 -3.24
C LEU A 47 0.66 8.97 -2.77
N GLY A 48 -0.19 8.19 -2.12
CA GLY A 48 0.06 6.80 -1.76
C GLY A 48 -0.48 5.84 -2.81
N LEU A 49 0.15 4.66 -2.95
CA LEU A 49 -0.33 3.59 -3.81
C LEU A 49 -0.01 2.23 -3.19
N ASP A 50 -1.04 1.39 -3.05
CA ASP A 50 -0.91 -0.02 -2.68
C ASP A 50 -0.77 -0.89 -3.94
N ALA A 51 0.32 -1.66 -4.02
CA ALA A 51 0.61 -2.57 -5.13
C ALA A 51 -0.49 -3.59 -5.37
N GLN A 52 -1.22 -4.00 -4.33
CA GLN A 52 -2.29 -4.98 -4.37
C GLN A 52 -3.27 -4.74 -5.51
N GLY A 53 -3.75 -3.51 -5.67
CA GLY A 53 -4.71 -3.12 -6.70
C GLY A 53 -4.19 -3.22 -8.14
N PHE A 54 -2.90 -3.41 -8.32
CA PHE A 54 -2.24 -3.52 -9.64
C PHE A 54 -1.68 -4.91 -9.92
N LEU A 55 -1.62 -5.79 -8.91
CA LEU A 55 -1.07 -7.14 -9.02
C LEU A 55 -2.12 -8.24 -8.96
N ARG A 56 -3.21 -8.03 -8.21
CA ARG A 56 -4.25 -9.04 -8.04
C ARG A 56 -5.19 -9.03 -9.25
N ASN A 57 -5.26 -10.18 -9.90
CA ASN A 57 -6.14 -10.40 -11.04
C ASN A 57 -7.10 -11.56 -10.72
N VAL A 58 -8.17 -11.66 -11.49
CA VAL A 58 -9.09 -12.78 -11.45
C VAL A 58 -8.97 -13.52 -12.79
N ASP A 59 -8.73 -14.83 -12.76
CA ASP A 59 -8.66 -15.65 -13.95
C ASP A 59 -10.06 -15.98 -14.50
N SER A 60 -10.11 -16.71 -15.61
CA SER A 60 -11.37 -17.12 -16.26
C SER A 60 -12.24 -18.08 -15.42
N GLU A 61 -11.66 -18.70 -14.39
CA GLU A 61 -12.35 -19.59 -13.46
C GLU A 61 -12.83 -18.86 -12.20
N GLY A 62 -12.51 -17.56 -12.05
CA GLY A 62 -12.86 -16.75 -10.89
C GLY A 62 -11.87 -16.87 -9.73
N ASN A 63 -10.68 -17.45 -9.95
CA ASN A 63 -9.65 -17.57 -8.92
C ASN A 63 -8.78 -16.31 -8.89
N MET A 64 -8.32 -15.93 -7.68
CA MET A 64 -7.35 -14.86 -7.50
C MET A 64 -5.97 -15.30 -7.97
N VAL A 65 -5.43 -14.60 -8.96
CA VAL A 65 -4.08 -14.79 -9.48
C VAL A 65 -3.27 -13.51 -9.37
N TYR A 66 -1.96 -13.63 -9.26
CA TYR A 66 -1.08 -12.47 -9.23
C TYR A 66 -0.33 -12.37 -10.55
N ARG A 67 -0.23 -11.14 -11.05
CA ARG A 67 0.56 -10.80 -12.25
C ARG A 67 1.44 -9.61 -11.96
N ASP A 68 2.58 -9.55 -12.64
CA ASP A 68 3.45 -8.37 -12.60
C ASP A 68 2.73 -7.15 -13.19
N TRP A 69 3.01 -5.98 -12.61
CA TRP A 69 2.49 -4.70 -13.09
C TRP A 69 3.41 -4.11 -14.17
N GLY A 70 3.04 -4.26 -15.43
CA GLY A 70 3.85 -3.83 -16.57
C GLY A 70 4.10 -2.32 -16.67
N TYR A 71 3.30 -1.51 -15.99
CA TYR A 71 3.42 -0.04 -16.02
C TYR A 71 4.11 0.56 -14.79
N LYS A 72 4.70 -0.26 -13.93
CA LYS A 72 5.35 0.18 -12.69
C LYS A 72 6.42 1.26 -12.90
N GLU A 73 7.28 1.11 -13.90
CA GLU A 73 8.35 2.08 -14.18
C GLU A 73 7.82 3.45 -14.67
N LYS A 74 6.65 3.46 -15.31
CA LYS A 74 5.99 4.69 -15.75
C LYS A 74 5.39 5.46 -14.58
N TYR A 75 4.72 4.76 -13.65
CA TYR A 75 3.86 5.41 -12.66
C TYR A 75 4.50 5.55 -11.28
N LEU A 76 5.43 4.68 -10.89
CA LEU A 76 6.08 4.76 -9.58
C LEU A 76 6.86 6.08 -9.33
N PRO A 77 7.45 6.74 -10.34
CA PRO A 77 8.05 8.07 -10.13
C PRO A 77 7.07 9.15 -9.67
N LEU A 78 5.76 8.95 -9.86
CA LEU A 78 4.71 9.88 -9.42
C LEU A 78 4.26 9.64 -7.97
N ILE A 79 4.68 8.54 -7.35
CA ILE A 79 4.20 8.08 -6.07
C ILE A 79 5.12 8.53 -4.94
N ASP A 80 4.53 9.12 -3.91
CA ASP A 80 5.26 9.51 -2.70
C ASP A 80 5.49 8.31 -1.79
N VAL A 81 4.45 7.47 -1.56
CA VAL A 81 4.54 6.29 -0.71
C VAL A 81 4.00 5.08 -1.47
N PHE A 82 4.87 4.16 -1.84
CA PHE A 82 4.50 2.90 -2.48
C PHE A 82 4.49 1.78 -1.46
N LYS A 83 3.32 1.16 -1.25
CA LYS A 83 3.17 0.04 -0.32
C LYS A 83 3.18 -1.29 -1.07
N VAL A 84 3.92 -2.24 -0.53
CA VAL A 84 3.96 -3.65 -0.96
C VAL A 84 3.97 -4.58 0.26
N ASP A 85 3.57 -5.83 0.08
CA ASP A 85 3.96 -6.89 1.02
C ASP A 85 5.14 -7.71 0.47
N SER A 86 5.67 -8.64 1.29
CA SER A 86 6.84 -9.46 0.90
C SER A 86 6.57 -10.34 -0.33
N ARG A 87 5.34 -10.81 -0.54
CA ARG A 87 4.96 -11.60 -1.72
C ARG A 87 4.82 -10.70 -2.95
N GLU A 88 4.20 -9.56 -2.78
CA GLU A 88 4.01 -8.55 -3.84
C GLU A 88 5.36 -8.03 -4.33
N SER A 89 6.30 -7.77 -3.41
CA SER A 89 7.66 -7.36 -3.78
C SER A 89 8.41 -8.42 -4.58
N GLU A 90 8.26 -9.71 -4.24
CA GLU A 90 8.82 -10.81 -5.03
C GLU A 90 8.18 -10.89 -6.44
N ILE A 91 6.88 -10.72 -6.56
CA ILE A 91 6.18 -10.74 -7.86
C ILE A 91 6.66 -9.60 -8.76
N LEU A 92 6.78 -8.39 -8.21
CA LEU A 92 7.22 -7.20 -8.95
C LEU A 92 8.67 -7.28 -9.43
N THR A 93 9.55 -7.87 -8.61
CA THR A 93 11.00 -7.82 -8.82
C THR A 93 11.62 -9.14 -9.26
N GLY A 94 10.93 -10.27 -9.01
CA GLY A 94 11.51 -11.61 -9.14
C GLY A 94 12.51 -11.96 -8.02
N ILE A 95 12.65 -11.10 -7.00
CA ILE A 95 13.69 -11.21 -5.95
C ILE A 95 13.04 -11.55 -4.61
N LYS A 96 13.46 -12.67 -3.99
CA LYS A 96 12.95 -13.12 -2.68
C LYS A 96 13.54 -12.36 -1.49
N ASP A 97 14.79 -11.91 -1.63
CA ASP A 97 15.46 -11.13 -0.58
C ASP A 97 14.80 -9.74 -0.48
N ILE A 98 14.22 -9.44 0.68
CA ILE A 98 13.45 -8.21 0.90
C ILE A 98 14.30 -6.97 0.67
N ASN A 99 15.56 -6.95 1.13
CA ASN A 99 16.43 -5.78 0.98
C ASN A 99 16.76 -5.51 -0.48
N LYS A 100 17.11 -6.56 -1.22
CA LYS A 100 17.38 -6.46 -2.67
C LYS A 100 16.13 -6.10 -3.46
N ALA A 101 14.96 -6.63 -3.06
CA ALA A 101 13.69 -6.25 -3.67
C ALA A 101 13.37 -4.76 -3.44
N LEU A 102 13.60 -4.25 -2.22
CA LEU A 102 13.45 -2.82 -1.92
C LEU A 102 14.40 -1.94 -2.71
N GLU A 103 15.65 -2.39 -2.91
CA GLU A 103 16.62 -1.70 -3.78
C GLU A 103 16.12 -1.64 -5.22
N LYS A 104 15.64 -2.77 -5.75
CA LYS A 104 15.10 -2.84 -7.11
C LYS A 104 13.86 -1.96 -7.29
N ILE A 105 12.93 -1.95 -6.33
CA ILE A 105 11.75 -1.08 -6.38
C ILE A 105 12.16 0.39 -6.32
N ALA A 106 13.17 0.74 -5.53
CA ALA A 106 13.66 2.12 -5.45
C ALA A 106 14.21 2.65 -6.78
N GLU A 107 14.77 1.78 -7.63
CA GLU A 107 15.22 2.16 -8.98
C GLU A 107 14.07 2.64 -9.88
N TRP A 108 12.83 2.22 -9.62
CA TRP A 108 11.64 2.65 -10.35
C TRP A 108 11.09 4.00 -9.90
N GLY A 109 11.66 4.62 -8.87
CA GLY A 109 11.51 6.02 -8.54
C GLY A 109 10.45 6.44 -7.52
N PRO A 110 9.75 5.55 -6.77
CA PRO A 110 8.91 6.02 -5.67
C PRO A 110 9.76 6.67 -4.58
N LYS A 111 9.25 7.72 -3.91
CA LYS A 111 10.06 8.45 -2.92
C LYS A 111 10.26 7.65 -1.63
N GLU A 112 9.26 6.88 -1.26
CA GLU A 112 9.22 6.03 -0.06
C GLU A 112 8.60 4.68 -0.41
N ILE A 113 9.15 3.59 0.13
CA ILE A 113 8.63 2.24 -0.06
C ILE A 113 8.30 1.68 1.31
N LEU A 114 7.03 1.35 1.52
CA LEU A 114 6.51 0.76 2.74
C LEU A 114 6.26 -0.73 2.51
N LEU A 115 7.09 -1.60 3.09
CA LEU A 115 6.97 -3.04 2.92
C LEU A 115 6.47 -3.69 4.20
N THR A 116 5.33 -4.40 4.11
CA THR A 116 4.84 -5.23 5.22
C THR A 116 5.27 -6.68 5.02
N TYR A 117 5.72 -7.31 6.09
CA TYR A 117 6.05 -8.73 6.10
C TYR A 117 5.42 -9.39 7.34
N ARG A 118 5.71 -10.69 7.56
CA ARG A 118 5.05 -11.46 8.62
C ARG A 118 5.09 -10.77 9.98
N ASP A 119 6.26 -10.30 10.40
CA ASP A 119 6.53 -9.91 11.78
C ASP A 119 6.74 -8.40 11.95
N GLY A 120 6.60 -7.62 10.86
CA GLY A 120 6.86 -6.19 10.94
C GLY A 120 6.61 -5.42 9.64
N ILE A 121 7.14 -4.22 9.65
CA ILE A 121 7.03 -3.24 8.58
C ILE A 121 8.41 -2.60 8.36
N ILE A 122 8.78 -2.44 7.10
CA ILE A 122 10.01 -1.78 6.69
C ILE A 122 9.65 -0.55 5.86
N LEU A 123 10.35 0.55 6.11
CA LEU A 123 10.31 1.75 5.29
C LEU A 123 11.68 1.96 4.66
N ARG A 124 11.73 2.11 3.33
CA ARG A 124 12.90 2.63 2.61
C ARG A 124 12.60 4.04 2.13
N ALA A 125 13.40 5.01 2.56
CA ALA A 125 13.27 6.41 2.20
C ALA A 125 14.63 7.09 2.14
N LYS A 126 14.89 7.89 1.11
CA LYS A 126 16.17 8.64 0.92
C LYS A 126 17.42 7.76 1.11
N GLY A 127 17.41 6.55 0.56
CA GLY A 127 18.53 5.61 0.66
C GLY A 127 18.73 4.95 2.04
N ARG A 128 17.88 5.25 3.04
CA ARG A 128 17.90 4.67 4.38
C ARG A 128 16.77 3.66 4.55
N THR A 129 16.98 2.69 5.41
CA THR A 129 15.98 1.69 5.76
C THR A 129 15.69 1.76 7.27
N PHE A 130 14.41 1.75 7.62
CA PHE A 130 13.89 1.73 8.97
C PHE A 130 13.01 0.50 9.12
N GLU A 131 12.99 -0.12 10.28
CA GLU A 131 12.20 -1.32 10.54
C GLU A 131 11.53 -1.24 11.91
N GLU A 132 10.24 -1.64 11.95
CA GLU A 132 9.48 -1.79 13.19
C GLU A 132 8.79 -3.16 13.21
N LYS A 133 8.80 -3.78 14.39
CA LYS A 133 8.13 -5.06 14.60
C LYS A 133 6.69 -4.87 15.02
N PHE A 134 5.82 -5.78 14.58
CA PHE A 134 4.49 -5.87 15.15
C PHE A 134 4.56 -6.52 16.54
N GLY A 135 3.70 -6.07 17.46
CA GLY A 135 3.47 -6.77 18.73
C GLY A 135 2.69 -8.07 18.53
N GLY A 136 2.17 -8.64 19.63
CA GLY A 136 1.36 -9.87 19.53
C GLY A 136 0.13 -9.70 18.64
N TRP A 137 -0.10 -10.66 17.73
CA TRP A 137 -1.20 -10.65 16.76
C TRP A 137 -1.86 -12.04 16.65
N THR A 138 -3.09 -12.06 16.12
CA THR A 138 -3.84 -13.30 15.82
C THR A 138 -3.96 -13.48 14.31
N LEU A 139 -4.11 -14.73 13.86
CA LEU A 139 -4.37 -15.03 12.44
C LEU A 139 -5.66 -14.38 11.94
N GLU A 140 -6.71 -14.40 12.77
CA GLU A 140 -8.03 -13.83 12.47
C GLU A 140 -8.00 -12.31 12.31
N GLY A 141 -7.14 -11.62 13.08
CA GLY A 141 -6.97 -10.17 12.99
C GLY A 141 -6.09 -9.68 11.83
N ARG A 142 -5.49 -10.58 11.06
CA ARG A 142 -4.47 -10.23 10.05
C ARG A 142 -5.01 -9.51 8.80
N THR A 143 -6.26 -9.79 8.42
CA THR A 143 -6.89 -9.14 7.25
C THR A 143 -6.97 -7.62 7.43
N GLY A 144 -6.57 -6.83 6.44
CA GLY A 144 -6.51 -5.36 6.51
C GLY A 144 -5.29 -4.80 7.25
N ARG A 145 -4.28 -5.64 7.55
CA ARG A 145 -3.03 -5.17 8.18
C ARG A 145 -2.29 -4.20 7.27
N GLY A 146 -2.17 -4.52 5.98
CA GLY A 146 -1.49 -3.68 4.99
C GLY A 146 -2.13 -2.31 4.90
N ASP A 147 -3.45 -2.27 4.72
CA ASP A 147 -4.23 -1.02 4.63
C ASP A 147 -4.07 -0.17 5.90
N THR A 148 -4.12 -0.84 7.08
CA THR A 148 -3.93 -0.16 8.37
C THR A 148 -2.50 0.40 8.52
N CYS A 149 -1.47 -0.33 8.06
CA CYS A 149 -0.09 0.17 8.04
C CYS A 149 0.03 1.38 7.12
N MET A 150 -0.52 1.32 5.92
CA MET A 150 -0.46 2.41 4.95
C MET A 150 -1.15 3.65 5.48
N ALA A 151 -2.41 3.54 5.90
CA ALA A 151 -3.16 4.65 6.47
C ALA A 151 -2.47 5.23 7.71
N GLY A 152 -2.00 4.37 8.62
CA GLY A 152 -1.26 4.78 9.82
C GLY A 152 0.02 5.54 9.49
N TYR A 153 0.78 5.09 8.51
CA TYR A 153 1.99 5.76 8.06
C TYR A 153 1.68 7.11 7.41
N LEU A 154 0.76 7.15 6.46
CA LEU A 154 0.40 8.38 5.73
C LEU A 154 -0.06 9.50 6.66
N VAL A 155 -0.95 9.19 7.60
CA VAL A 155 -1.48 10.17 8.57
C VAL A 155 -0.40 10.71 9.50
N HIS A 156 0.59 9.89 9.88
CA HIS A 156 1.65 10.28 10.80
C HIS A 156 2.97 10.69 10.11
N ARG A 157 3.01 10.72 8.78
CA ARG A 157 4.21 11.01 8.00
C ARG A 157 4.87 12.34 8.36
N HIS A 158 4.09 13.34 8.76
CA HIS A 158 4.55 14.63 9.23
C HIS A 158 5.46 14.57 10.48
N LEU A 159 5.44 13.47 11.24
CA LEU A 159 6.31 13.24 12.40
C LEU A 159 7.74 12.80 12.04
N GLY A 160 8.02 12.61 10.75
CA GLY A 160 9.27 12.04 10.24
C GLY A 160 9.24 10.50 10.18
N TYR A 161 10.16 9.93 9.39
CA TYR A 161 10.13 8.53 8.95
C TYR A 161 10.03 7.51 10.07
N GLU A 162 10.90 7.62 11.06
CA GLU A 162 11.00 6.67 12.18
C GLU A 162 9.75 6.72 13.06
N SER A 163 9.33 7.93 13.44
CA SER A 163 8.14 8.12 14.28
C SER A 163 6.86 7.69 13.55
N ALA A 164 6.73 8.00 12.27
CA ALA A 164 5.59 7.58 11.46
C ALA A 164 5.53 6.07 11.31
N LEU A 165 6.66 5.42 11.05
CA LEU A 165 6.74 3.95 10.93
C LEU A 165 6.36 3.27 12.24
N LYS A 166 6.86 3.76 13.37
CA LYS A 166 6.51 3.26 14.70
C LYS A 166 5.01 3.38 14.96
N LYS A 167 4.39 4.53 14.64
CA LYS A 167 2.94 4.72 14.75
C LYS A 167 2.16 3.76 13.87
N ALA A 168 2.58 3.55 12.64
CA ALA A 168 1.95 2.58 11.74
C ALA A 168 2.01 1.15 12.31
N ALA A 169 3.15 0.74 12.86
CA ALA A 169 3.33 -0.57 13.49
C ALA A 169 2.46 -0.73 14.76
N GLU A 170 2.38 0.29 15.61
CA GLU A 170 1.53 0.31 16.82
C GLU A 170 0.05 0.15 16.46
N ILE A 171 -0.45 0.94 15.50
CA ILE A 171 -1.86 0.92 15.04
C ILE A 171 -2.19 -0.43 14.39
N ALA A 172 -1.31 -0.94 13.54
CA ALA A 172 -1.50 -2.25 12.90
C ALA A 172 -1.48 -3.39 13.93
N THR A 173 -0.61 -3.32 14.93
CA THR A 173 -0.57 -4.27 16.05
C THR A 173 -1.90 -4.28 16.82
N GLU A 174 -2.41 -3.11 17.16
CA GLU A 174 -3.70 -3.02 17.88
C GLU A 174 -4.86 -3.55 17.04
N LYS A 175 -4.88 -3.22 15.74
CA LYS A 175 -5.86 -3.75 14.78
C LYS A 175 -5.82 -5.27 14.71
N MET A 176 -4.64 -5.88 14.67
CA MET A 176 -4.47 -7.34 14.52
C MET A 176 -4.88 -8.15 15.76
N LYS A 177 -5.16 -7.53 16.89
CA LYS A 177 -5.70 -8.22 18.08
C LYS A 177 -7.14 -8.70 17.90
N ASN A 178 -7.88 -8.09 16.96
CA ASN A 178 -9.28 -8.39 16.72
C ASN A 178 -9.56 -8.47 15.21
N PRO A 179 -10.51 -9.33 14.76
CA PRO A 179 -10.99 -9.33 13.40
C PRO A 179 -11.76 -8.03 13.09
N GLY A 180 -11.84 -7.69 11.80
CA GLY A 180 -12.56 -6.51 11.32
C GLY A 180 -11.70 -5.24 11.25
N PRO A 181 -12.31 -4.06 11.00
CA PRO A 181 -11.60 -2.79 10.87
C PRO A 181 -11.00 -2.32 12.19
N TYR A 182 -9.98 -1.46 12.10
CA TYR A 182 -9.41 -0.82 13.27
C TYR A 182 -10.47 0.00 14.02
N LYS A 183 -10.54 -0.20 15.32
CA LYS A 183 -11.39 0.59 16.23
C LYS A 183 -10.51 1.18 17.33
N LYS A 184 -10.42 2.51 17.36
CA LYS A 184 -9.73 3.18 18.46
C LYS A 184 -10.50 2.96 19.76
N LYS A 185 -9.84 2.42 20.79
CA LYS A 185 -10.46 2.29 22.12
C LYS A 185 -10.82 3.68 22.65
N GLY A 186 -12.08 3.89 23.02
CA GLY A 186 -12.54 5.11 23.69
C GLY A 186 -13.17 6.18 22.79
N VAL A 187 -13.44 5.88 21.52
CA VAL A 187 -14.34 6.68 20.68
C VAL A 187 -15.62 5.90 20.49
N ILE A 188 -16.64 6.25 21.27
CA ILE A 188 -18.04 5.82 21.10
C ILE A 188 -18.67 6.77 20.09
#